data_7fb9e943d94980d93dc3e1f8aed2c53c
#
_entry.id   7fb9e943d94980d93dc3e1f8aed2c53c
#
_cell.length_a   1.000
_cell.length_b   1.000
_cell.length_c   1.000
_cell.angle_alpha   90.00
_cell.angle_beta   90.00
_cell.angle_gamma   90.00
#
_symmetry.space_group_name_H-M   'P 1'
#
loop_
_entity.id
_entity.type
_entity.pdbx_description
1 polymer ?
#
loop_
_entity_poly.entity_id
_entity_poly.type
_entity_poly.pdbx_seq_one_letter_code
_entity_poly.pdbx_strand_id
1 'polypeptide(L)'
;ICLSSGAFTDDAFKQEAICTAAKNNGRICIVNGAIGGLDFLQTCALQRGASEVVIETTKSPKSLLGAPALEGKTLDLTKKMVVFEGGVQEAIKGFPKNINVGVITALASENPHTKVKIVSDPEVHSNTHKIIYRSALADAVMEFSGKPDPANPKSSTTAALSAAACLKNLYSPISFW
;
A
#
# COMPACT_ATOMS: atom_id res chain seq x y z
N ILE A 1 15.78 5.03 -3.10
CA ILE A 1 14.82 3.94 -2.85
C ILE A 1 13.98 4.33 -1.64
N CYS A 2 12.66 4.30 -1.78
CA CYS A 2 11.71 4.73 -0.76
C CYS A 2 10.79 3.57 -0.32
N LEU A 3 10.78 3.29 0.99
CA LEU A 3 9.88 2.32 1.65
C LEU A 3 8.67 3.02 2.29
N SER A 4 8.87 4.23 2.80
CA SER A 4 7.84 5.00 3.49
C SER A 4 7.12 5.90 2.50
N SER A 5 6.10 5.37 1.86
CA SER A 5 5.36 6.07 0.80
C SER A 5 4.33 7.10 1.31
N GLY A 6 4.03 7.10 2.60
CA GLY A 6 2.99 7.96 3.19
C GLY A 6 3.18 9.47 2.89
N ALA A 7 4.42 9.95 2.79
CA ALA A 7 4.71 11.35 2.45
C ALA A 7 4.17 11.76 1.06
N PHE A 8 4.04 10.82 0.13
CA PHE A 8 3.52 11.09 -1.23
C PHE A 8 2.01 11.31 -1.30
N THR A 9 1.32 11.29 -0.16
CA THR A 9 -0.07 11.79 -0.06
C THR A 9 -0.14 13.31 0.03
N ASP A 10 0.96 13.97 0.38
CA ASP A 10 1.09 15.44 0.30
C ASP A 10 1.48 15.78 -1.15
N ASP A 11 0.56 16.44 -1.86
CA ASP A 11 0.76 16.79 -3.27
C ASP A 11 1.88 17.81 -3.45
N ALA A 12 2.09 18.74 -2.52
CA ALA A 12 3.17 19.71 -2.59
C ALA A 12 4.53 19.01 -2.46
N PHE A 13 4.67 18.14 -1.46
CA PHE A 13 5.87 17.31 -1.29
C PHE A 13 6.12 16.41 -2.51
N LYS A 14 5.07 15.76 -3.02
CA LYS A 14 5.17 14.88 -4.18
C LYS A 14 5.70 15.63 -5.41
N GLN A 15 5.15 16.81 -5.70
CA GLN A 15 5.59 17.63 -6.82
C GLN A 15 7.03 18.14 -6.65
N GLU A 16 7.39 18.61 -5.46
CA GLU A 16 8.75 19.04 -5.15
C GLU A 16 9.75 17.90 -5.34
N ALA A 17 9.44 16.72 -4.82
CA ALA A 17 10.28 15.53 -4.95
C ALA A 17 10.49 15.12 -6.42
N ILE A 18 9.42 15.12 -7.24
CA ILE A 18 9.47 14.82 -8.67
C ILE A 18 10.33 15.86 -9.40
N CYS A 19 10.08 17.16 -9.18
CA CYS A 19 10.85 18.24 -9.80
C CYS A 19 12.33 18.18 -9.42
N THR A 20 12.62 17.91 -8.15
CA THR A 20 14.01 17.82 -7.67
C THR A 20 14.73 16.62 -8.28
N ALA A 21 14.07 15.46 -8.34
CA ALA A 21 14.64 14.29 -9.00
C ALA A 21 14.94 14.56 -10.49
N ALA A 22 13.99 15.15 -11.21
CA ALA A 22 14.15 15.48 -12.62
C ALA A 22 15.29 16.46 -12.89
N LYS A 23 15.40 17.53 -12.09
CA LYS A 23 16.50 18.52 -12.20
C LYS A 23 17.90 17.94 -11.99
N ASN A 24 18.00 16.90 -11.18
CA ASN A 24 19.28 16.27 -10.82
C ASN A 24 19.53 14.95 -11.54
N ASN A 25 18.79 14.63 -12.59
CA ASN A 25 18.84 13.33 -13.30
C ASN A 25 18.69 12.13 -12.33
N GLY A 26 17.98 12.35 -11.22
CA GLY A 26 17.72 11.35 -10.21
C GLY A 26 16.43 10.59 -10.46
N ARG A 27 16.21 9.53 -9.68
CA ARG A 27 14.99 8.74 -9.70
C ARG A 27 14.50 8.45 -8.28
N ILE A 28 13.19 8.45 -8.10
CA ILE A 28 12.55 8.01 -6.86
C ILE A 28 12.00 6.61 -7.13
N CYS A 29 12.61 5.62 -6.52
CA CYS A 29 12.16 4.23 -6.62
C CYS A 29 11.30 3.90 -5.39
N ILE A 30 10.00 3.83 -5.57
CA ILE A 30 9.07 3.37 -4.52
C ILE A 30 8.98 1.85 -4.65
N VAL A 31 9.27 1.15 -3.55
CA VAL A 31 9.30 -0.31 -3.56
C VAL A 31 7.96 -0.92 -3.15
N ASN A 32 7.74 -2.16 -3.54
CA ASN A 32 6.47 -2.88 -3.36
C ASN A 32 6.06 -3.03 -1.88
N GLY A 33 7.04 -3.08 -0.96
CA GLY A 33 6.74 -3.31 0.44
C GLY A 33 6.15 -4.70 0.69
N ALA A 34 4.96 -4.74 1.25
CA ALA A 34 4.26 -5.98 1.59
C ALA A 34 3.30 -6.49 0.50
N ILE A 35 3.23 -5.81 -0.66
CA ILE A 35 2.33 -6.15 -1.77
C ILE A 35 3.12 -6.39 -3.06
N GLY A 36 2.44 -6.85 -4.09
CA GLY A 36 2.95 -6.99 -5.46
C GLY A 36 1.93 -6.46 -6.47
N GLY A 37 2.10 -6.76 -7.74
CA GLY A 37 1.18 -6.40 -8.81
C GLY A 37 1.19 -4.91 -9.16
N LEU A 38 2.19 -4.15 -8.73
CA LEU A 38 2.31 -2.73 -9.06
C LEU A 38 2.59 -2.51 -10.53
N ASP A 39 3.34 -3.40 -11.16
CA ASP A 39 3.59 -3.48 -12.59
C ASP A 39 2.29 -3.61 -13.39
N PHE A 40 1.39 -4.49 -12.94
CA PHE A 40 0.05 -4.63 -13.52
C PHE A 40 -0.75 -3.33 -13.40
N LEU A 41 -0.79 -2.72 -12.21
CA LEU A 41 -1.51 -1.46 -11.99
C LEU A 41 -0.96 -0.33 -12.86
N GLN A 42 0.36 -0.20 -12.96
CA GLN A 42 1.01 0.80 -13.82
C GLN A 42 0.70 0.56 -15.30
N THR A 43 0.72 -0.70 -15.74
CA THR A 43 0.35 -1.06 -17.12
C THR A 43 -1.08 -0.65 -17.42
N CYS A 44 -2.01 -0.94 -16.52
CA CYS A 44 -3.42 -0.58 -16.70
C CYS A 44 -3.65 0.94 -16.66
N ALA A 45 -2.88 1.68 -15.84
CA ALA A 45 -2.98 3.14 -15.73
C ALA A 45 -2.66 3.85 -17.05
N LEU A 46 -1.79 3.28 -17.90
CA LEU A 46 -1.45 3.85 -19.20
C LEU A 46 -2.66 4.00 -20.14
N GLN A 47 -3.71 3.21 -19.96
CA GLN A 47 -4.93 3.33 -20.77
C GLN A 47 -5.73 4.61 -20.48
N ARG A 48 -5.50 5.28 -19.36
CA ARG A 48 -6.20 6.51 -18.93
C ARG A 48 -7.74 6.39 -18.91
N GLY A 49 -8.26 5.18 -18.75
CA GLY A 49 -9.69 4.88 -18.63
C GLY A 49 -10.17 4.92 -17.18
N ALA A 50 -11.50 4.89 -17.00
CA ALA A 50 -12.09 4.74 -15.69
C ALA A 50 -11.73 3.37 -15.08
N SER A 51 -11.31 3.37 -13.83
CA SER A 51 -11.02 2.15 -13.09
C SER A 51 -11.53 2.24 -11.66
N GLU A 52 -11.95 1.12 -11.11
CA GLU A 52 -12.21 0.94 -9.69
C GLU A 52 -10.98 0.26 -9.06
N VAL A 53 -10.43 0.88 -8.04
CA VAL A 53 -9.27 0.35 -7.31
C VAL A 53 -9.58 0.34 -5.82
N VAL A 54 -9.54 -0.85 -5.22
CA VAL A 54 -9.75 -1.03 -3.78
C VAL A 54 -8.57 -1.79 -3.21
N ILE A 55 -7.99 -1.28 -2.13
CA ILE A 55 -7.02 -2.00 -1.30
C ILE A 55 -7.65 -2.32 0.04
N GLU A 56 -7.89 -3.59 0.28
CA GLU A 56 -8.35 -4.10 1.57
C GLU A 56 -7.14 -4.59 2.39
N THR A 57 -7.01 -4.12 3.62
CA THR A 57 -5.98 -4.57 4.55
C THR A 57 -6.66 -5.21 5.75
N THR A 58 -6.42 -6.52 5.94
CA THR A 58 -6.92 -7.28 7.09
C THR A 58 -5.81 -7.46 8.11
N LYS A 59 -6.13 -7.16 9.37
CA LYS A 59 -5.19 -7.22 10.50
C LYS A 59 -5.86 -7.76 11.74
N SER A 60 -5.05 -8.30 12.65
CA SER A 60 -5.55 -8.65 13.98
C SER A 60 -6.02 -7.41 14.74
N PRO A 61 -7.08 -7.52 15.58
CA PRO A 61 -7.59 -6.39 16.34
C PRO A 61 -6.51 -5.70 17.18
N LYS A 62 -5.59 -6.48 17.78
CA LYS A 62 -4.49 -5.97 18.61
C LYS A 62 -3.55 -5.04 17.85
N SER A 63 -3.32 -5.28 16.56
CA SER A 63 -2.44 -4.45 15.74
C SER A 63 -3.07 -3.13 15.30
N LEU A 64 -4.37 -2.98 15.46
CA LEU A 64 -5.15 -1.78 15.14
C LEU A 64 -5.37 -0.88 16.36
N LEU A 65 -5.12 -1.38 17.57
CA LEU A 65 -5.27 -0.59 18.78
C LEU A 65 -4.35 0.65 18.77
N GLY A 66 -4.90 1.77 19.21
CA GLY A 66 -4.19 3.06 19.24
C GLY A 66 -4.15 3.76 17.87
N ALA A 67 -4.89 3.29 16.87
CA ALA A 67 -5.09 4.05 15.65
C ALA A 67 -5.99 5.26 15.91
N PRO A 68 -5.64 6.47 15.42
CA PRO A 68 -6.43 7.69 15.67
C PRO A 68 -7.91 7.56 15.31
N ALA A 69 -8.23 6.88 14.21
CA ALA A 69 -9.63 6.68 13.79
C ALA A 69 -10.44 5.77 14.73
N LEU A 70 -9.79 5.08 15.65
CA LEU A 70 -10.41 4.19 16.62
C LEU A 70 -10.43 4.81 18.04
N GLU A 71 -9.95 6.04 18.19
CA GLU A 71 -9.99 6.75 19.46
C GLU A 71 -11.44 6.93 19.91
N GLY A 72 -11.73 6.59 21.17
CA GLY A 72 -13.08 6.62 21.72
C GLY A 72 -14.05 5.54 21.22
N LYS A 73 -13.59 4.64 20.34
CA LYS A 73 -14.40 3.53 19.82
C LYS A 73 -13.99 2.21 20.46
N THR A 74 -14.97 1.39 20.80
CA THR A 74 -14.72 0.02 21.25
C THR A 74 -14.57 -0.88 20.05
N LEU A 75 -13.39 -1.50 19.88
CA LEU A 75 -13.15 -2.50 18.86
C LEU A 75 -13.56 -3.88 19.39
N ASP A 76 -14.45 -4.56 18.69
CA ASP A 76 -14.78 -5.96 19.04
C ASP A 76 -13.58 -6.85 18.67
N LEU A 77 -12.98 -7.44 19.71
CA LEU A 77 -11.81 -8.29 19.57
C LEU A 77 -12.14 -9.73 19.16
N THR A 78 -13.43 -10.06 19.07
CA THR A 78 -13.93 -11.42 18.83
C THR A 78 -14.56 -11.61 17.46
N LYS A 79 -14.84 -10.52 16.74
CA LYS A 79 -15.53 -10.57 15.44
C LYS A 79 -14.74 -9.89 14.35
N LYS A 80 -14.82 -10.46 13.17
CA LYS A 80 -14.38 -9.80 11.94
C LYS A 80 -15.28 -8.62 11.61
N MET A 81 -14.70 -7.45 11.40
CA MET A 81 -15.44 -6.24 11.07
C MET A 81 -14.64 -5.27 10.22
N VAL A 82 -15.32 -4.50 9.38
CA VAL A 82 -14.73 -3.35 8.71
C VAL A 82 -14.64 -2.21 9.71
N VAL A 83 -13.43 -1.72 9.95
CA VAL A 83 -13.18 -0.61 10.90
C VAL A 83 -12.97 0.72 10.19
N PHE A 84 -12.69 0.67 8.88
CA PHE A 84 -12.56 1.85 8.04
C PHE A 84 -12.84 1.51 6.57
N GLU A 85 -13.51 2.42 5.88
CA GLU A 85 -13.63 2.44 4.43
C GLU A 85 -13.68 3.91 3.97
N GLY A 86 -12.78 4.31 3.06
CA GLY A 86 -12.67 5.69 2.61
C GLY A 86 -11.52 5.88 1.64
N GLY A 87 -11.17 7.13 1.35
CA GLY A 87 -10.06 7.50 0.50
C GLY A 87 -8.69 7.34 1.19
N VAL A 88 -7.62 7.35 0.38
CA VAL A 88 -6.23 7.24 0.89
C VAL A 88 -5.89 8.38 1.84
N GLN A 89 -6.34 9.60 1.55
CA GLN A 89 -6.08 10.79 2.38
C GLN A 89 -6.74 10.70 3.76
N GLU A 90 -7.92 10.11 3.84
CA GLU A 90 -8.61 9.87 5.11
C GLU A 90 -7.96 8.72 5.88
N ALA A 91 -7.59 7.66 5.14
CA ALA A 91 -6.94 6.50 5.72
C ALA A 91 -5.60 6.83 6.38
N ILE A 92 -4.78 7.72 5.80
CA ILE A 92 -3.49 8.09 6.40
C ILE A 92 -3.67 8.86 7.73
N LYS A 93 -4.70 9.70 7.82
CA LYS A 93 -5.01 10.43 9.06
C LYS A 93 -5.47 9.48 10.17
N GLY A 94 -6.29 8.50 9.80
CA GLY A 94 -6.87 7.56 10.76
C GLY A 94 -5.95 6.40 11.15
N PHE A 95 -5.08 5.97 10.23
CA PHE A 95 -4.25 4.76 10.37
C PHE A 95 -2.82 4.97 9.85
N PRO A 96 -2.06 5.99 10.32
CA PRO A 96 -0.79 6.40 9.72
C PRO A 96 0.26 5.28 9.66
N LYS A 97 0.20 4.32 10.59
CA LYS A 97 1.15 3.18 10.64
C LYS A 97 0.80 2.04 9.67
N ASN A 98 -0.35 2.12 8.97
CA ASN A 98 -0.92 0.98 8.24
C ASN A 98 -1.23 1.29 6.78
N ILE A 99 -0.85 2.47 6.29
CA ILE A 99 -1.38 2.98 5.03
C ILE A 99 -0.42 2.91 3.84
N ASN A 100 0.87 2.61 4.06
CA ASN A 100 1.86 2.61 2.97
C ASN A 100 1.38 1.82 1.74
N VAL A 101 0.79 0.64 1.94
CA VAL A 101 0.27 -0.18 0.83
C VAL A 101 -0.87 0.52 0.07
N GLY A 102 -1.73 1.27 0.76
CA GLY A 102 -2.79 2.07 0.13
C GLY A 102 -2.23 3.21 -0.73
N VAL A 103 -1.23 3.91 -0.21
CA VAL A 103 -0.55 4.97 -0.95
C VAL A 103 0.15 4.43 -2.19
N ILE A 104 0.89 3.33 -2.06
CA ILE A 104 1.59 2.69 -3.18
C ILE A 104 0.59 2.21 -4.24
N THR A 105 -0.53 1.61 -3.83
CA THR A 105 -1.59 1.18 -4.75
C THR A 105 -2.15 2.36 -5.53
N ALA A 106 -2.46 3.49 -4.87
CA ALA A 106 -2.98 4.68 -5.52
C ALA A 106 -1.95 5.31 -6.48
N LEU A 107 -0.68 5.35 -6.09
CA LEU A 107 0.38 5.87 -6.94
C LEU A 107 0.59 5.00 -8.18
N ALA A 108 0.63 3.67 -8.03
CA ALA A 108 0.84 2.75 -9.13
C ALA A 108 -0.34 2.69 -10.10
N SER A 109 -1.57 2.82 -9.60
CA SER A 109 -2.77 2.84 -10.43
C SER A 109 -3.08 4.21 -11.03
N GLU A 110 -2.35 5.25 -10.63
CA GLU A 110 -2.65 6.66 -10.97
C GLU A 110 -4.12 7.04 -10.72
N ASN A 111 -4.77 6.35 -9.77
CA ASN A 111 -6.19 6.56 -9.48
C ASN A 111 -6.37 7.33 -8.16
N PRO A 112 -6.75 8.63 -8.23
CA PRO A 112 -6.96 9.46 -7.05
C PRO A 112 -8.17 9.02 -6.21
N HIS A 113 -9.06 8.19 -6.77
CA HIS A 113 -10.24 7.65 -6.11
C HIS A 113 -10.02 6.24 -5.55
N THR A 114 -8.76 5.80 -5.43
CA THR A 114 -8.44 4.52 -4.79
C THR A 114 -9.04 4.44 -3.40
N LYS A 115 -9.85 3.41 -3.16
CA LYS A 115 -10.49 3.14 -1.88
C LYS A 115 -9.59 2.29 -0.99
N VAL A 116 -9.54 2.65 0.27
CA VAL A 116 -8.87 1.88 1.32
C VAL A 116 -9.92 1.30 2.24
N LYS A 117 -9.83 0.00 2.49
CA LYS A 117 -10.67 -0.71 3.44
C LYS A 117 -9.79 -1.40 4.47
N ILE A 118 -10.06 -1.16 5.75
CA ILE A 118 -9.33 -1.79 6.85
C ILE A 118 -10.29 -2.71 7.60
N VAL A 119 -9.87 -3.95 7.72
CA VAL A 119 -10.64 -5.02 8.36
C VAL A 119 -9.92 -5.49 9.61
N SER A 120 -10.62 -5.51 10.71
CA SER A 120 -10.22 -6.18 11.94
C SER A 120 -10.71 -7.62 11.89
N ASP A 121 -9.80 -8.59 12.04
CA ASP A 121 -10.14 -10.01 12.00
C ASP A 121 -9.33 -10.75 13.09
N PRO A 122 -9.99 -11.30 14.12
CA PRO A 122 -9.32 -12.01 15.20
C PRO A 122 -8.66 -13.32 14.76
N GLU A 123 -9.10 -13.91 13.64
CA GLU A 123 -8.57 -15.17 13.14
C GLU A 123 -7.33 -14.99 12.27
N VAL A 124 -7.00 -13.74 11.88
CA VAL A 124 -5.84 -13.48 11.05
C VAL A 124 -4.55 -13.48 11.87
N HIS A 125 -3.60 -14.32 11.48
CA HIS A 125 -2.28 -14.43 12.13
C HIS A 125 -1.19 -13.60 11.47
N SER A 126 -1.49 -13.05 10.29
CA SER A 126 -0.57 -12.19 9.53
C SER A 126 -1.34 -11.10 8.83
N ASN A 127 -0.67 -9.98 8.51
CA ASN A 127 -1.29 -8.94 7.71
C ASN A 127 -1.58 -9.47 6.30
N THR A 128 -2.83 -9.32 5.86
CA THR A 128 -3.24 -9.66 4.50
C THR A 128 -3.66 -8.40 3.77
N HIS A 129 -3.18 -8.24 2.55
CA HIS A 129 -3.48 -7.12 1.67
C HIS A 129 -4.10 -7.66 0.39
N LYS A 130 -5.28 -7.18 0.03
CA LYS A 130 -6.01 -7.59 -1.16
C LYS A 130 -6.29 -6.38 -2.02
N ILE A 131 -5.74 -6.38 -3.23
CA ILE A 131 -6.00 -5.35 -4.24
C ILE A 131 -7.08 -5.90 -5.17
N ILE A 132 -8.13 -5.12 -5.37
CA ILE A 132 -9.19 -5.37 -6.34
C ILE A 132 -9.09 -4.26 -7.37
N TYR A 133 -8.87 -4.62 -8.61
CA TYR A 133 -8.82 -3.72 -9.76
C TYR A 133 -9.90 -4.12 -10.75
N ARG A 134 -10.64 -3.15 -11.26
CA ARG A 134 -11.65 -3.35 -12.31
C ARG A 134 -11.63 -2.20 -13.29
N SER A 135 -11.61 -2.52 -14.57
CA SER A 135 -11.68 -1.55 -15.66
C SER A 135 -12.22 -2.21 -16.93
N ALA A 136 -12.39 -1.41 -17.96
CA ALA A 136 -12.73 -1.94 -19.30
C ALA A 136 -11.58 -2.78 -19.90
N LEU A 137 -10.35 -2.61 -19.42
CA LEU A 137 -9.17 -3.35 -19.91
C LEU A 137 -9.03 -4.71 -19.25
N ALA A 138 -9.18 -4.76 -17.94
CA ALA A 138 -8.95 -5.98 -17.17
C ALA A 138 -9.61 -5.91 -15.79
N ASP A 139 -9.91 -7.08 -15.25
CA ASP A 139 -10.25 -7.30 -13.85
C ASP A 139 -9.14 -8.11 -13.19
N ALA A 140 -8.73 -7.72 -11.99
CA ALA A 140 -7.75 -8.46 -11.22
C ALA A 140 -8.07 -8.44 -9.72
N VAL A 141 -7.76 -9.55 -9.07
CA VAL A 141 -7.75 -9.67 -7.61
C VAL A 141 -6.40 -10.25 -7.21
N MET A 142 -5.64 -9.49 -6.44
CA MET A 142 -4.30 -9.87 -5.99
C MET A 142 -4.28 -9.86 -4.46
N GLU A 143 -3.92 -10.98 -3.86
CA GLU A 143 -3.89 -11.13 -2.40
C GLU A 143 -2.50 -11.51 -1.92
N PHE A 144 -2.03 -10.81 -0.91
CA PHE A 144 -0.69 -10.96 -0.33
C PHE A 144 -0.82 -11.17 1.18
N SER A 145 -0.41 -12.31 1.66
CA SER A 145 -0.37 -12.64 3.09
C SER A 145 1.09 -12.77 3.53
N GLY A 146 1.61 -11.72 4.13
CA GLY A 146 3.01 -11.67 4.57
C GLY A 146 3.17 -12.25 5.97
N LYS A 147 4.12 -13.17 6.15
CA LYS A 147 4.49 -13.62 7.49
C LYS A 147 5.21 -12.51 8.25
N PRO A 148 4.92 -12.32 9.54
CA PRO A 148 5.58 -11.32 10.36
C PRO A 148 7.08 -11.62 10.45
N ASP A 149 7.89 -10.55 10.50
CA ASP A 149 9.32 -10.69 10.73
C ASP A 149 9.56 -11.18 12.16
N PRO A 150 10.34 -12.26 12.37
CA PRO A 150 10.63 -12.78 13.72
C PRO A 150 11.31 -11.74 14.64
N ALA A 151 12.13 -10.84 14.07
CA ALA A 151 12.83 -9.80 14.80
C ALA A 151 11.97 -8.54 15.02
N ASN A 152 10.98 -8.30 14.13
CA ASN A 152 10.05 -7.18 14.22
C ASN A 152 8.64 -7.56 13.74
N PRO A 153 7.81 -8.15 14.58
CA PRO A 153 6.48 -8.63 14.22
C PRO A 153 5.51 -7.56 13.65
N LYS A 154 5.87 -6.28 13.78
CA LYS A 154 5.07 -5.17 13.24
C LYS A 154 5.30 -4.89 11.76
N SER A 155 6.38 -5.43 11.19
CA SER A 155 6.73 -5.29 9.78
C SER A 155 6.73 -6.64 9.06
N SER A 156 6.57 -6.59 7.74
CA SER A 156 6.70 -7.76 6.89
C SER A 156 8.16 -7.90 6.44
N THR A 157 8.72 -9.10 6.53
CA THR A 157 10.06 -9.41 5.99
C THR A 157 10.14 -9.05 4.50
N THR A 158 9.05 -9.24 3.74
CA THR A 158 9.00 -8.90 2.32
C THR A 158 9.21 -7.40 2.06
N ALA A 159 8.84 -6.53 3.01
CA ALA A 159 9.03 -5.10 2.83
C ALA A 159 10.52 -4.71 2.78
N ALA A 160 11.35 -5.26 3.66
CA ALA A 160 12.80 -5.05 3.61
C ALA A 160 13.43 -5.66 2.35
N LEU A 161 13.02 -6.90 2.02
CA LEU A 161 13.52 -7.59 0.82
C LEU A 161 13.11 -6.89 -0.48
N SER A 162 11.99 -6.17 -0.50
CA SER A 162 11.58 -5.41 -1.69
C SER A 162 12.55 -4.27 -2.01
N ALA A 163 13.18 -3.66 -1.00
CA ALA A 163 14.23 -2.67 -1.22
C ALA A 163 15.50 -3.30 -1.81
N ALA A 164 15.87 -4.48 -1.32
CA ALA A 164 17.00 -5.24 -1.87
C ALA A 164 16.73 -5.70 -3.31
N ALA A 165 15.49 -6.14 -3.61
CA ALA A 165 15.07 -6.50 -4.97
C ALA A 165 15.12 -5.30 -5.92
N CYS A 166 14.66 -4.12 -5.47
CA CYS A 166 14.77 -2.89 -6.25
C CYS A 166 16.24 -2.57 -6.57
N LEU A 167 17.11 -2.64 -5.56
CA LEU A 167 18.54 -2.40 -5.75
C LEU A 167 19.14 -3.41 -6.73
N LYS A 168 18.79 -4.68 -6.61
CA LYS A 168 19.22 -5.73 -7.56
C LYS A 168 18.79 -5.40 -8.98
N ASN A 169 17.52 -5.00 -9.18
CA ASN A 169 16.98 -4.66 -10.51
C ASN A 169 17.72 -3.48 -11.17
N LEU A 170 18.21 -2.50 -10.38
CA LEU A 170 18.97 -1.37 -10.92
C LEU A 170 20.32 -1.77 -11.52
N TYR A 171 20.90 -2.88 -11.09
CA TYR A 171 22.25 -3.33 -11.50
C TYR A 171 22.24 -4.70 -12.21
N SER A 172 21.08 -5.35 -12.33
CA SER A 172 20.96 -6.64 -13.02
C SER A 172 20.83 -6.47 -14.53
N PRO A 173 21.45 -7.34 -15.33
CA PRO A 173 21.19 -7.40 -16.77
C PRO A 173 19.75 -7.79 -17.12
N ILE A 174 19.07 -8.47 -16.21
CA ILE A 174 17.64 -8.83 -16.32
C ILE A 174 16.94 -8.19 -15.12
N SER A 175 15.97 -7.33 -15.39
CA SER A 175 15.17 -6.63 -14.38
C SER A 175 13.67 -6.88 -14.59
N PHE A 176 12.93 -6.81 -13.49
CA PHE A 176 11.48 -6.94 -13.45
C PHE A 176 10.90 -5.62 -12.94
N TRP A 177 10.05 -5.00 -13.75
CA TRP A 177 9.45 -3.66 -13.52
C TRP A 177 7.94 -3.77 -13.38
#